data_e5dc1de4e2deb2878a13bbfb6e4edfee
#
_entry.id   e5dc1de4e2deb2878a13bbfb6e4edfee
#
_cell.length_a   1.000
_cell.length_b   1.000
_cell.length_c   1.000
_cell.angle_alpha   90.00
_cell.angle_beta   90.00
_cell.angle_gamma   90.00
#
_symmetry.space_group_name_H-M   'P 1'
#
loop_
_entity.id
_entity.type
_entity.pdbx_description
1 polymer ?
#
loop_
_entity_poly.entity_id
_entity_poly.type
_entity_poly.pdbx_seq_one_letter_code
_entity_poly.pdbx_strand_id
1 'polypeptide(L)'
;MLRPKTVMLYLIDGIPQGRIKASLSNWTGVCYLLPRTDLIKSKDRSDLQQSGVYLLFGADDDGNQRVYIGQARKRKNNKGVLG
;
A
#
# COMPACT_ATOMS: atom_id res chain seq x y z
N MET A 1 17.92 12.69 19.66
CA MET A 1 18.48 13.26 18.41
C MET A 1 17.91 12.53 17.22
N LEU A 2 17.44 13.29 16.23
CA LEU A 2 16.96 12.71 14.98
C LEU A 2 18.17 12.34 14.11
N ARG A 3 18.15 11.13 13.57
CA ARG A 3 19.22 10.63 12.72
C ARG A 3 18.74 10.55 11.28
N PRO A 4 19.63 10.77 10.31
CA PRO A 4 19.27 10.54 8.91
C PRO A 4 18.80 9.10 8.69
N LYS A 5 17.82 8.93 7.81
CA LYS A 5 17.29 7.62 7.45
C LYS A 5 17.19 7.51 5.95
N THR A 6 17.29 6.31 5.44
CA THR A 6 17.12 6.04 4.01
C THR A 6 15.74 5.45 3.77
N VAL A 7 15.03 6.06 2.83
CA VAL A 7 13.79 5.51 2.29
C VAL A 7 14.10 4.97 0.91
N MET A 8 13.80 3.70 0.69
CA MET A 8 13.97 3.07 -0.62
C MET A 8 12.63 2.95 -1.31
N LEU A 9 12.55 3.44 -2.54
CA LEU A 9 11.37 3.30 -3.37
C LEU A 9 11.67 2.31 -4.49
N TYR A 10 10.87 1.26 -4.57
CA TYR A 10 10.97 0.27 -5.62
C TYR A 10 9.78 0.44 -6.56
N LEU A 11 10.08 0.78 -7.79
CA LEU A 11 9.06 0.99 -8.82
C LEU A 11 8.71 -0.36 -9.44
N ILE A 12 7.62 -0.96 -8.99
CA ILE A 12 7.23 -2.32 -9.40
C ILE A 12 7.04 -2.41 -10.91
N ASP A 13 6.46 -1.37 -11.49
CA ASP A 13 6.19 -1.33 -12.94
C ASP A 13 7.24 -0.55 -13.71
N GLY A 14 8.33 -0.12 -13.05
CA GLY A 14 9.42 0.60 -13.68
C GLY A 14 9.16 2.06 -13.95
N ILE A 15 8.01 2.60 -13.56
CA ILE A 15 7.64 4.01 -13.77
C ILE A 15 7.09 4.60 -12.46
N PRO A 16 7.31 5.91 -12.22
CA PRO A 16 6.82 6.54 -10.98
C PRO A 16 5.31 6.58 -10.85
N GLN A 17 4.57 6.52 -11.95
CA GLN A 17 3.11 6.55 -11.96
C GLN A 17 2.48 5.18 -11.69
N GLY A 18 3.27 4.13 -11.65
CA GLY A 18 2.80 2.78 -11.39
C GLY A 18 2.77 2.45 -9.91
N ARG A 19 2.82 1.15 -9.63
CA ARG A 19 2.83 0.66 -8.24
C ARG A 19 4.20 0.91 -7.62
N ILE A 20 4.21 1.33 -6.36
CA ILE A 20 5.43 1.64 -5.64
C ILE A 20 5.44 0.88 -4.31
N LYS A 21 6.58 0.28 -3.99
CA LYS A 21 6.84 -0.29 -2.67
C LYS A 21 7.87 0.59 -1.97
N ALA A 22 7.57 1.02 -0.76
CA ALA A 22 8.47 1.85 0.03
C ALA A 22 8.94 1.10 1.28
N SER A 23 10.20 1.21 1.59
CA SER A 23 10.77 0.65 2.80
C SER A 23 11.66 1.69 3.48
N LEU A 24 11.82 1.56 4.79
CA LEU A 24 12.61 2.47 5.60
C LEU A 24 13.76 1.70 6.23
N SER A 25 14.95 2.29 6.25
CA SER A 25 16.10 1.67 6.88
C SER A 25 15.85 1.38 8.36
N ASN A 26 16.31 0.22 8.83
CA ASN A 26 16.18 -0.23 10.21
C ASN A 26 14.73 -0.41 10.67
N TRP A 27 13.82 -0.71 9.73
CA TRP A 27 12.43 -0.97 10.04
C TRP A 27 11.93 -2.11 9.15
N THR A 28 11.15 -3.01 9.74
CA THR A 28 10.64 -4.18 9.01
C THR A 28 9.35 -3.92 8.26
N GLY A 29 8.69 -2.79 8.53
CA GLY A 29 7.46 -2.46 7.85
C GLY A 29 7.68 -2.06 6.41
N VAL A 30 6.66 -2.23 5.60
CA VAL A 30 6.66 -1.80 4.20
C VAL A 30 5.36 -1.07 3.91
N CYS A 31 5.42 -0.16 2.96
CA CYS A 31 4.26 0.58 2.50
C CYS A 31 4.14 0.42 0.99
N TYR A 32 2.91 0.29 0.51
CA TYR A 32 2.64 0.18 -0.92
C TYR A 32 1.72 1.30 -1.36
N LEU A 33 2.07 1.92 -2.47
CA LEU A 33 1.18 2.87 -3.15
C LEU A 33 0.70 2.19 -4.43
N LEU A 34 -0.60 1.95 -4.52
CA LEU A 34 -1.18 1.21 -5.63
C LEU A 34 -2.21 2.09 -6.33
N PRO A 35 -2.00 2.43 -7.60
CA PRO A 35 -3.07 3.06 -8.37
C PRO A 35 -4.31 2.17 -8.36
N ARG A 36 -5.49 2.78 -8.24
CA ARG A 36 -6.73 2.02 -8.13
C ARG A 36 -6.95 1.07 -9.33
N THR A 37 -6.51 1.50 -10.50
CA THR A 37 -6.62 0.70 -11.72
C THR A 37 -5.75 -0.57 -11.69
N ASP A 38 -4.77 -0.63 -10.77
CA ASP A 38 -3.85 -1.75 -10.69
C ASP A 38 -4.19 -2.72 -9.56
N LEU A 39 -5.32 -2.53 -8.86
CA LEU A 39 -5.67 -3.39 -7.72
C LEU A 39 -5.89 -4.83 -8.13
N ILE A 40 -6.54 -5.07 -9.26
CA ILE A 40 -6.85 -6.43 -9.70
C ILE A 40 -5.56 -7.20 -9.99
N LYS A 41 -4.64 -6.62 -10.75
CA LYS A 41 -3.39 -7.30 -11.06
C LYS A 41 -2.47 -7.42 -9.86
N SER A 42 -2.69 -6.65 -8.79
CA SER A 42 -1.88 -6.71 -7.58
C SER A 42 -2.34 -7.80 -6.62
N LYS A 43 -3.52 -8.39 -6.83
CA LYS A 43 -4.05 -9.43 -5.93
C LYS A 43 -3.17 -10.68 -5.87
N ASP A 44 -2.43 -10.96 -6.93
CA ASP A 44 -1.59 -12.14 -7.00
C ASP A 44 -0.24 -11.98 -6.28
N ARG A 45 0.08 -10.79 -5.80
CA ARG A 45 1.31 -10.58 -5.06
C ARG A 45 1.16 -11.12 -3.64
N SER A 46 2.01 -12.09 -3.28
CA SER A 46 1.96 -12.70 -1.95
C SER A 46 2.25 -11.70 -0.84
N ASP A 47 3.09 -10.69 -1.10
CA ASP A 47 3.43 -9.69 -0.09
C ASP A 47 2.24 -8.78 0.26
N LEU A 48 1.21 -8.71 -0.59
CA LEU A 48 -0.01 -7.95 -0.32
C LEU A 48 -1.13 -8.81 0.27
N GLN A 49 -0.88 -10.10 0.49
CA GLN A 49 -1.85 -11.02 1.09
C GLN A 49 -1.62 -11.19 2.58
N GLN A 50 -1.05 -10.19 3.22
CA GLN A 50 -0.78 -10.21 4.65
C GLN A 50 -1.70 -9.25 5.36
N SER A 51 -1.76 -9.39 6.69
CA SER A 51 -2.50 -8.45 7.52
C SER A 51 -1.87 -7.07 7.42
N GLY A 52 -2.69 -6.05 7.47
CA GLY A 52 -2.18 -4.70 7.37
C GLY A 52 -3.26 -3.65 7.51
N VAL A 53 -2.84 -2.41 7.40
CA VAL A 53 -3.73 -1.24 7.40
C VAL A 53 -3.70 -0.66 6.00
N TYR A 54 -4.85 -0.26 5.51
CA TYR A 54 -4.94 0.36 4.20
C TYR A 54 -5.66 1.70 4.29
N LEU A 55 -5.30 2.59 3.37
CA LEU A 55 -5.92 3.90 3.24
C LEU A 55 -6.41 4.06 1.80
N LEU A 56 -7.64 4.50 1.66
CA LEU A 56 -8.23 4.81 0.35
C LEU A 56 -8.39 6.31 0.26
N PHE A 57 -7.82 6.90 -0.78
CA PHE A 57 -7.88 8.33 -1.03
C PHE A 57 -8.84 8.60 -2.17
N GLY A 58 -9.65 9.62 -2.00
CA GLY A 58 -10.59 10.02 -3.04
C GLY A 58 -11.23 11.35 -2.72
N ALA A 59 -12.14 11.77 -3.59
CA ALA A 59 -12.93 12.98 -3.39
C ALA A 59 -14.41 12.61 -3.33
N ASP A 60 -15.16 13.34 -2.49
CA ASP A 60 -16.60 13.18 -2.45
C ASP A 60 -17.27 13.99 -3.58
N ASP A 61 -18.62 13.97 -3.61
CA ASP A 61 -19.38 14.64 -4.67
C ASP A 61 -19.18 16.17 -4.66
N ASP A 62 -18.77 16.72 -3.53
CA ASP A 62 -18.50 18.16 -3.39
C ASP A 62 -17.05 18.51 -3.69
N GLY A 63 -16.23 17.55 -4.08
CA GLY A 63 -14.82 17.75 -4.38
C GLY A 63 -13.93 17.78 -3.16
N ASN A 64 -14.45 17.48 -1.97
CA ASN A 64 -13.64 17.43 -0.75
C ASN A 64 -12.82 16.14 -0.70
N GLN A 65 -11.56 16.27 -0.31
CA GLN A 65 -10.69 15.11 -0.13
C GLN A 65 -11.17 14.26 1.03
N ARG A 66 -11.23 12.95 0.81
CA ARG A 66 -11.63 11.97 1.82
C ARG A 66 -10.59 10.87 1.91
N VAL A 67 -10.39 10.38 3.14
CA VAL A 67 -9.51 9.25 3.40
C VAL A 67 -10.30 8.22 4.19
N TYR A 68 -10.34 7.01 3.68
CA TYR A 68 -10.89 5.86 4.40
C TYR A 68 -9.75 5.03 4.94
N ILE A 69 -9.77 4.71 6.23
CA ILE A 69 -8.74 3.91 6.88
C ILE A 69 -9.38 2.61 7.31
N GLY A 70 -8.81 1.50 6.86
CA GLY A 70 -9.30 0.19 7.18
C GLY A 70 -8.20 -0.73 7.65
N GLN A 71 -8.60 -1.84 8.25
CA GLN A 71 -7.69 -2.86 8.72
C GLN A 71 -8.12 -4.20 8.16
N ALA A 72 -7.15 -4.97 7.69
CA ALA A 72 -7.37 -6.31 7.18
C ALA A 72 -6.50 -7.29 7.96
N ARG A 73 -7.07 -8.44 8.32
CA ARG A 73 -6.34 -9.52 8.97
C ARG A 73 -6.31 -10.73 8.05
N LYS A 74 -5.12 -11.33 7.94
CA LYS A 74 -5.00 -12.58 7.20
C LYS A 74 -5.66 -13.69 8.00
N ARG A 75 -6.61 -14.37 7.37
CA ARG A 75 -7.32 -15.50 7.96
C ARG A 75 -7.19 -16.69 7.01
N LYS A 76 -7.69 -17.86 7.45
CA LYS A 76 -7.61 -19.09 6.66
C LYS A 76 -8.11 -18.90 5.22
N ASN A 77 -9.20 -18.16 5.03
CA ASN A 77 -9.79 -17.91 3.71
C ASN A 77 -9.76 -16.44 3.30
N ASN A 78 -8.88 -15.65 3.94
CA ASN A 78 -8.77 -14.23 3.69
C ASN A 78 -7.39 -13.94 3.08
N LYS A 79 -7.35 -13.13 2.05
CA LYS A 79 -6.11 -12.77 1.34
C LYS A 79 -5.50 -11.47 1.82
N GLY A 80 -5.79 -11.05 3.06
CA GLY A 80 -5.23 -9.83 3.62
C GLY A 80 -5.87 -8.57 3.04
N VAL A 81 -5.05 -7.54 2.80
CA VAL A 81 -5.56 -6.22 2.38
C VAL A 81 -6.22 -6.24 1.00
N LEU A 82 -5.91 -7.20 0.16
CA LEU A 82 -6.49 -7.31 -1.18
C LEU A 82 -7.43 -8.50 -1.35
N GLY A 83 -7.66 -9.22 -0.27
CA GLY A 83 -8.52 -10.40 -0.30
C GLY A 83 -10.00 -10.11 -0.18
#